data_ecf59d614697f2ed496eb02db9013d93
#
_entry.id   ecf59d614697f2ed496eb02db9013d93
#
_cell.length_a   1.000
_cell.length_b   1.000
_cell.length_c   1.000
_cell.angle_alpha   90.00
_cell.angle_beta   90.00
_cell.angle_gamma   90.00
#
_symmetry.space_group_name_H-M   'P 1'
#
loop_
_entity.id
_entity.type
_entity.pdbx_description
1 polymer ?
#
loop_
_entity_poly.entity_id
_entity_poly.type
_entity_poly.pdbx_seq_one_letter_code
_entity_poly.pdbx_strand_id
1 'polypeptide(L)'
;MTKSSRNRRHFLSLVALGLAAPRLAWSAEESGLARELVARADAIRFPQESFQTDITVRNFSNGEAGDMRKYRVLSRGNENTIVLTMEPASERGQALLMRGRDLWIFMPSVSQPVRLSLAQRLTGQVANGDLARANFAGDYTPGLIGSESVDGVPCHVLDLVAADRGVTYARVKYWVREDNAWPVKAEFYALSGRLLKTCRYLDFREMAGQERPTRLVMEDALKAGETSEMSYEAMNLRDLPERMFTREYLRRLG
;
A
#
# COMPACT_ATOMS: atom_id res chain seq x y z
N MET A 1 -24.86 6.80 80.74
CA MET A 1 -23.49 6.37 80.38
C MET A 1 -23.56 5.65 79.08
N THR A 2 -23.31 6.33 77.95
CA THR A 2 -23.35 5.78 76.63
C THR A 2 -22.09 6.23 75.88
N LYS A 3 -21.25 5.22 75.53
CA LYS A 3 -20.00 5.45 74.77
C LYS A 3 -20.31 5.50 73.27
N SER A 4 -20.02 6.60 72.66
CA SER A 4 -19.99 6.77 71.20
C SER A 4 -18.75 6.09 70.63
N SER A 5 -18.92 5.15 69.67
CA SER A 5 -17.86 4.56 68.89
C SER A 5 -17.76 5.29 67.51
N ARG A 6 -16.64 5.92 67.29
CA ARG A 6 -16.29 6.68 66.07
C ARG A 6 -15.69 5.69 65.05
N ASN A 7 -16.43 5.31 63.99
CA ASN A 7 -15.92 4.56 62.86
C ASN A 7 -15.06 5.46 61.98
N ARG A 8 -13.75 5.20 61.92
CA ARG A 8 -12.82 5.78 60.92
C ARG A 8 -12.91 4.94 59.64
N ARG A 9 -13.52 5.47 58.59
CA ARG A 9 -13.44 4.95 57.23
C ARG A 9 -12.13 5.44 56.62
N HIS A 10 -11.17 4.51 56.38
CA HIS A 10 -10.00 4.75 55.60
C HIS A 10 -10.37 4.69 54.12
N PHE A 11 -10.32 5.85 53.44
CA PHE A 11 -10.37 5.91 51.97
C PHE A 11 -9.01 5.51 51.45
N LEU A 12 -8.90 4.33 50.85
CA LEU A 12 -7.75 3.95 50.04
C LEU A 12 -7.91 4.54 48.63
N SER A 13 -7.17 5.60 48.38
CA SER A 13 -7.04 6.19 47.04
C SER A 13 -6.12 5.31 46.21
N LEU A 14 -6.68 4.50 45.28
CA LEU A 14 -5.93 3.82 44.24
C LEU A 14 -5.45 4.88 43.23
N VAL A 15 -4.16 5.19 43.25
CA VAL A 15 -3.50 5.92 42.16
C VAL A 15 -3.24 4.95 41.03
N ALA A 16 -4.06 5.00 39.97
CA ALA A 16 -3.82 4.29 38.75
C ALA A 16 -2.66 4.97 37.99
N LEU A 17 -1.44 4.44 38.10
CA LEU A 17 -0.33 4.80 37.21
C LEU A 17 -0.66 4.27 35.81
N GLY A 18 -1.14 5.15 34.93
CA GLY A 18 -1.25 4.88 33.52
C GLY A 18 0.14 4.72 32.92
N LEU A 19 0.52 3.51 32.53
CA LEU A 19 1.69 3.24 31.68
C LEU A 19 1.43 3.86 30.31
N ALA A 20 1.83 5.10 30.12
CA ALA A 20 1.96 5.72 28.79
C ALA A 20 3.12 5.02 28.08
N ALA A 21 2.83 4.17 27.09
CA ALA A 21 3.85 3.65 26.19
C ALA A 21 4.60 4.84 25.55
N PRO A 22 5.95 4.84 25.55
CA PRO A 22 6.71 5.92 24.93
C PRO A 22 6.39 5.95 23.43
N ARG A 23 5.73 7.02 22.98
CA ARG A 23 5.68 7.36 21.56
C ARG A 23 7.10 7.83 21.21
N LEU A 24 7.79 7.09 20.36
CA LEU A 24 9.04 7.53 19.74
C LEU A 24 8.75 8.87 19.05
N ALA A 25 9.17 9.96 19.63
CA ALA A 25 9.16 11.28 19.01
C ALA A 25 10.46 11.38 18.18
N TRP A 26 10.35 11.24 16.86
CA TRP A 26 11.46 11.52 15.95
C TRP A 26 11.82 13.00 15.97
N SER A 27 13.11 13.30 15.76
CA SER A 27 13.56 14.68 15.58
C SER A 27 12.90 15.30 14.34
N ALA A 28 12.78 16.63 14.28
CA ALA A 28 12.23 17.31 13.10
C ALA A 28 13.05 17.02 11.82
N GLU A 29 14.37 16.85 11.97
CA GLU A 29 15.29 16.53 10.87
C GLU A 29 15.09 15.08 10.37
N GLU A 30 15.01 14.09 11.26
CA GLU A 30 14.72 12.70 10.90
C GLU A 30 13.36 12.54 10.22
N SER A 31 12.36 13.28 10.70
CA SER A 31 11.02 13.33 10.08
C SER A 31 11.05 14.01 8.70
N GLY A 32 11.93 14.98 8.46
CA GLY A 32 12.16 15.63 7.16
C GLY A 32 12.76 14.66 6.16
N LEU A 33 13.87 14.01 6.55
CA LEU A 33 14.56 13.01 5.72
C LEU A 33 13.64 11.82 5.38
N ALA A 34 12.89 11.30 6.36
CA ALA A 34 11.97 10.19 6.13
C ALA A 34 10.91 10.54 5.08
N ARG A 35 10.32 11.75 5.12
CA ARG A 35 9.35 12.21 4.11
C ARG A 35 9.98 12.33 2.71
N GLU A 36 11.20 12.88 2.63
CA GLU A 36 11.92 12.99 1.37
C GLU A 36 12.19 11.62 0.76
N LEU A 37 12.70 10.66 1.55
CA LEU A 37 12.99 9.30 1.10
C LEU A 37 11.74 8.59 0.58
N VAL A 38 10.59 8.71 1.27
CA VAL A 38 9.33 8.11 0.80
C VAL A 38 8.85 8.76 -0.48
N ALA A 39 8.91 10.09 -0.59
CA ALA A 39 8.50 10.80 -1.81
C ALA A 39 9.38 10.43 -3.02
N ARG A 40 10.69 10.29 -2.82
CA ARG A 40 11.63 9.82 -3.86
C ARG A 40 11.33 8.37 -4.26
N ALA A 41 11.11 7.49 -3.29
CA ALA A 41 10.77 6.09 -3.56
C ALA A 41 9.43 5.94 -4.31
N ASP A 42 8.42 6.76 -3.99
CA ASP A 42 7.16 6.80 -4.74
C ASP A 42 7.37 7.27 -6.19
N ALA A 43 8.17 8.33 -6.42
CA ALA A 43 8.50 8.81 -7.76
C ALA A 43 9.26 7.77 -8.60
N ILE A 44 10.10 6.95 -7.93
CA ILE A 44 10.79 5.82 -8.57
C ILE A 44 9.80 4.72 -8.95
N ARG A 45 8.83 4.40 -8.09
CA ARG A 45 7.84 3.36 -8.36
C ARG A 45 6.92 3.70 -9.52
N PHE A 46 6.46 4.96 -9.59
CA PHE A 46 5.51 5.42 -10.61
C PHE A 46 5.77 6.86 -11.03
N PRO A 47 5.48 7.23 -12.31
CA PRO A 47 5.48 8.62 -12.75
C PRO A 47 4.53 9.46 -11.89
N GLN A 48 4.90 10.73 -11.66
CA GLN A 48 4.02 11.71 -11.03
C GLN A 48 3.05 12.32 -12.03
N GLU A 49 3.38 12.24 -13.32
CA GLU A 49 2.52 12.62 -14.45
C GLU A 49 1.47 11.54 -14.70
N SER A 50 0.56 11.83 -15.63
CA SER A 50 -0.42 10.84 -16.09
C SER A 50 0.26 9.77 -16.95
N PHE A 51 -0.05 8.50 -16.66
CA PHE A 51 0.57 7.38 -17.37
C PHE A 51 -0.42 6.21 -17.56
N GLN A 52 -0.03 5.32 -18.46
CA GLN A 52 -0.63 3.99 -18.64
C GLN A 52 0.45 2.93 -18.47
N THR A 53 0.09 1.82 -17.82
CA THR A 53 0.92 0.60 -17.76
C THR A 53 0.05 -0.63 -17.80
N ASP A 54 0.58 -1.71 -18.37
CA ASP A 54 -0.03 -3.03 -18.29
C ASP A 54 0.69 -3.82 -17.19
N ILE A 55 -0.09 -4.55 -16.37
CA ILE A 55 0.41 -5.31 -15.21
C ILE A 55 -0.10 -6.73 -15.31
N THR A 56 0.82 -7.69 -15.27
CA THR A 56 0.49 -9.11 -15.12
C THR A 56 0.68 -9.51 -13.66
N VAL A 57 -0.33 -10.11 -13.06
CA VAL A 57 -0.25 -10.72 -11.72
C VAL A 57 -0.35 -12.23 -11.88
N ARG A 58 0.66 -12.96 -11.42
CA ARG A 58 0.70 -14.42 -11.39
C ARG A 58 0.79 -14.90 -9.94
N ASN A 59 -0.09 -15.81 -9.57
CA ASN A 59 -0.10 -16.41 -8.24
C ASN A 59 0.59 -17.77 -8.27
N PHE A 60 1.23 -18.12 -7.14
CA PHE A 60 1.92 -19.39 -6.96
C PHE A 60 1.53 -19.98 -5.62
N SER A 61 1.42 -21.30 -5.57
CA SER A 61 1.26 -22.08 -4.33
C SER A 61 2.34 -23.17 -4.31
N ASN A 62 3.21 -23.12 -3.29
CA ASN A 62 4.36 -24.02 -3.13
C ASN A 62 5.26 -24.12 -4.39
N GLY A 63 5.43 -22.98 -5.08
CA GLY A 63 6.22 -22.88 -6.30
C GLY A 63 5.49 -23.30 -7.59
N GLU A 64 4.28 -23.86 -7.49
CA GLU A 64 3.46 -24.19 -8.65
C GLU A 64 2.68 -22.96 -9.11
N ALA A 65 2.71 -22.70 -10.43
CA ALA A 65 2.00 -21.58 -11.03
C ALA A 65 0.48 -21.82 -11.00
N GLY A 66 -0.24 -20.86 -10.41
CA GLY A 66 -1.70 -20.82 -10.35
C GLY A 66 -2.30 -19.87 -11.40
N ASP A 67 -3.37 -19.18 -10.99
CA ASP A 67 -4.07 -18.22 -11.84
C ASP A 67 -3.19 -17.02 -12.21
N MET A 68 -3.47 -16.49 -13.38
CA MET A 68 -2.85 -15.29 -13.91
C MET A 68 -3.93 -14.29 -14.30
N ARG A 69 -3.67 -13.01 -14.01
CA ARG A 69 -4.55 -11.90 -14.36
C ARG A 69 -3.75 -10.79 -15.02
N LYS A 70 -4.36 -10.15 -16.02
CA LYS A 70 -3.76 -9.02 -16.71
C LYS A 70 -4.63 -7.78 -16.53
N TYR A 71 -4.01 -6.69 -16.16
CA TYR A 71 -4.67 -5.42 -15.90
C TYR A 71 -4.03 -4.31 -16.73
N ARG A 72 -4.84 -3.36 -17.16
CA ARG A 72 -4.38 -2.07 -17.67
C ARG A 72 -4.68 -0.99 -16.67
N VAL A 73 -3.65 -0.28 -16.24
CA VAL A 73 -3.75 0.81 -15.28
C VAL A 73 -3.59 2.14 -16.01
N LEU A 74 -4.53 3.03 -15.81
CA LEU A 74 -4.51 4.43 -16.23
C LEU A 74 -4.48 5.27 -14.96
N SER A 75 -3.39 6.00 -14.71
CA SER A 75 -3.23 6.79 -13.48
C SER A 75 -2.93 8.25 -13.80
N ARG A 76 -3.52 9.15 -13.03
CA ARG A 76 -3.30 10.58 -13.07
C ARG A 76 -2.93 11.09 -11.69
N GLY A 77 -1.65 11.47 -11.51
CA GLY A 77 -1.12 12.01 -10.26
C GLY A 77 -1.20 11.04 -9.08
N ASN A 78 -1.25 9.73 -9.35
CA ASN A 78 -1.39 8.67 -8.32
C ASN A 78 -2.60 8.84 -7.37
N GLU A 79 -3.51 9.74 -7.68
CA GLU A 79 -4.73 10.07 -6.93
C GLU A 79 -6.00 9.59 -7.65
N ASN A 80 -5.96 9.56 -8.98
CA ASN A 80 -7.06 9.11 -9.82
C ASN A 80 -6.57 7.96 -10.69
N THR A 81 -7.16 6.77 -10.51
CA THR A 81 -6.73 5.58 -11.23
C THR A 81 -7.94 4.80 -11.76
N ILE A 82 -7.82 4.33 -12.99
CA ILE A 82 -8.71 3.32 -13.57
C ILE A 82 -7.89 2.06 -13.77
N VAL A 83 -8.39 0.92 -13.31
CA VAL A 83 -7.81 -0.40 -13.56
C VAL A 83 -8.80 -1.22 -14.36
N LEU A 84 -8.42 -1.59 -15.57
CA LEU A 84 -9.23 -2.42 -16.47
C LEU A 84 -8.75 -3.87 -16.38
N THR A 85 -9.66 -4.81 -16.18
CA THR A 85 -9.35 -6.25 -16.27
C THR A 85 -9.27 -6.65 -17.74
N MET A 86 -8.08 -7.09 -18.17
CA MET A 86 -7.82 -7.53 -19.54
C MET A 86 -7.90 -9.06 -19.67
N GLU A 87 -7.45 -9.78 -18.66
CA GLU A 87 -7.48 -11.25 -18.55
C GLU A 87 -7.81 -11.68 -17.12
N PRO A 88 -8.56 -12.76 -16.92
CA PRO A 88 -9.10 -13.70 -17.92
C PRO A 88 -10.27 -13.10 -18.72
N ALA A 89 -10.61 -13.73 -19.85
CA ALA A 89 -11.70 -13.26 -20.72
C ALA A 89 -13.07 -13.24 -20.00
N SER A 90 -13.28 -14.11 -19.03
CA SER A 90 -14.51 -14.16 -18.20
C SER A 90 -14.71 -12.95 -17.29
N GLU A 91 -13.65 -12.20 -16.99
CA GLU A 91 -13.67 -11.00 -16.13
C GLU A 91 -13.44 -9.71 -16.95
N ARG A 92 -13.25 -9.84 -18.27
CA ARG A 92 -13.06 -8.68 -19.14
C ARG A 92 -14.27 -7.75 -19.09
N GLY A 93 -13.99 -6.43 -19.07
CA GLY A 93 -15.01 -5.40 -18.88
C GLY A 93 -15.22 -5.00 -17.42
N GLN A 94 -14.66 -5.74 -16.45
CA GLN A 94 -14.59 -5.24 -15.08
C GLN A 94 -13.57 -4.09 -15.00
N ALA A 95 -13.93 -3.05 -14.26
CA ALA A 95 -13.07 -1.89 -14.07
C ALA A 95 -13.12 -1.39 -12.62
N LEU A 96 -11.97 -1.03 -12.06
CA LEU A 96 -11.88 -0.29 -10.81
C LEU A 96 -11.71 1.19 -11.12
N LEU A 97 -12.37 2.05 -10.37
CA LEU A 97 -12.11 3.49 -10.33
C LEU A 97 -11.69 3.87 -8.92
N MET A 98 -10.52 4.46 -8.80
CA MET A 98 -10.06 5.12 -7.59
C MET A 98 -10.06 6.65 -7.78
N ARG A 99 -10.58 7.37 -6.78
CA ARG A 99 -10.46 8.82 -6.65
C ARG A 99 -10.06 9.15 -5.21
N GLY A 100 -8.86 9.67 -5.03
CA GLY A 100 -8.27 9.77 -3.70
C GLY A 100 -8.20 8.39 -3.04
N ARG A 101 -8.94 8.19 -1.95
CA ARG A 101 -9.04 6.90 -1.23
C ARG A 101 -10.35 6.14 -1.46
N ASP A 102 -11.24 6.71 -2.25
CA ASP A 102 -12.50 6.04 -2.62
C ASP A 102 -12.29 5.14 -3.82
N LEU A 103 -12.72 3.88 -3.70
CA LEU A 103 -12.60 2.86 -4.72
C LEU A 103 -13.96 2.27 -5.06
N TRP A 104 -14.23 2.14 -6.35
CA TRP A 104 -15.43 1.48 -6.87
C TRP A 104 -15.06 0.44 -7.92
N ILE A 105 -15.80 -0.67 -7.95
CA ILE A 105 -15.78 -1.63 -9.04
C ILE A 105 -17.03 -1.47 -9.90
N PHE A 106 -16.83 -1.48 -11.20
CA PHE A 106 -17.87 -1.70 -12.20
C PHE A 106 -17.74 -3.13 -12.75
N MET A 107 -18.87 -3.82 -12.85
CA MET A 107 -18.98 -5.14 -13.47
C MET A 107 -20.10 -5.08 -14.52
N PRO A 108 -19.89 -5.61 -15.75
CA PRO A 108 -20.92 -5.52 -16.81
C PRO A 108 -22.28 -6.11 -16.41
N SER A 109 -22.29 -7.08 -15.49
CA SER A 109 -23.49 -7.73 -14.96
C SER A 109 -24.25 -6.92 -13.89
N VAL A 110 -23.68 -5.78 -13.43
CA VAL A 110 -24.23 -4.97 -12.33
C VAL A 110 -24.44 -3.54 -12.81
N SER A 111 -25.67 -3.05 -12.68
CA SER A 111 -26.05 -1.72 -13.20
C SER A 111 -25.38 -0.53 -12.50
N GLN A 112 -24.93 -0.69 -11.26
CA GLN A 112 -24.32 0.36 -10.46
C GLN A 112 -22.94 -0.05 -9.95
N PRO A 113 -21.92 0.85 -9.99
CA PRO A 113 -20.64 0.60 -9.36
C PRO A 113 -20.78 0.34 -7.86
N VAL A 114 -20.04 -0.68 -7.37
CA VAL A 114 -20.02 -1.07 -5.95
C VAL A 114 -18.77 -0.48 -5.30
N ARG A 115 -18.93 0.10 -4.11
CA ARG A 115 -17.77 0.62 -3.34
C ARG A 115 -16.99 -0.53 -2.73
N LEU A 116 -15.65 -0.46 -2.85
CA LEU A 116 -14.71 -1.42 -2.29
C LEU A 116 -13.74 -0.72 -1.34
N SER A 117 -13.04 -1.53 -0.51
CA SER A 117 -11.90 -1.08 0.28
C SER A 117 -10.59 -1.26 -0.49
N LEU A 118 -9.64 -0.33 -0.34
CA LEU A 118 -8.27 -0.48 -0.85
C LEU A 118 -7.56 -1.69 -0.23
N ALA A 119 -7.83 -2.00 1.04
CA ALA A 119 -7.25 -3.13 1.76
C ALA A 119 -7.84 -4.50 1.35
N GLN A 120 -8.97 -4.51 0.63
CA GLN A 120 -9.58 -5.75 0.17
C GLN A 120 -8.68 -6.44 -0.86
N ARG A 121 -8.56 -7.77 -0.71
CA ARG A 121 -7.80 -8.62 -1.64
C ARG A 121 -8.41 -8.55 -3.05
N LEU A 122 -7.57 -8.29 -4.04
CA LEU A 122 -7.91 -8.33 -5.45
C LEU A 122 -7.66 -9.74 -6.01
N THR A 123 -6.43 -10.24 -5.88
CA THR A 123 -6.03 -11.59 -6.29
C THR A 123 -4.76 -12.01 -5.54
N GLY A 124 -4.63 -13.28 -5.16
CA GLY A 124 -3.46 -13.79 -4.45
C GLY A 124 -3.09 -12.93 -3.25
N GLN A 125 -1.87 -12.43 -3.23
CA GLN A 125 -1.37 -11.51 -2.18
C GLN A 125 -1.55 -10.02 -2.54
N VAL A 126 -2.12 -9.72 -3.70
CA VAL A 126 -2.33 -8.34 -4.18
C VAL A 126 -3.66 -7.81 -3.67
N ALA A 127 -3.63 -6.68 -2.94
CA ALA A 127 -4.80 -5.91 -2.55
C ALA A 127 -5.18 -4.91 -3.66
N ASN A 128 -6.41 -4.41 -3.63
CA ASN A 128 -6.86 -3.36 -4.57
C ASN A 128 -5.92 -2.15 -4.56
N GLY A 129 -5.48 -1.72 -3.37
CA GLY A 129 -4.59 -0.58 -3.21
C GLY A 129 -3.19 -0.79 -3.77
N ASP A 130 -2.68 -2.03 -3.80
CA ASP A 130 -1.35 -2.30 -4.38
C ASP A 130 -1.31 -2.02 -5.87
N LEU A 131 -2.44 -2.19 -6.55
CA LEU A 131 -2.57 -1.97 -7.98
C LEU A 131 -3.05 -0.55 -8.32
N ALA A 132 -4.00 -0.03 -7.53
CA ALA A 132 -4.65 1.24 -7.83
C ALA A 132 -3.95 2.46 -7.23
N ARG A 133 -3.18 2.30 -6.13
CA ARG A 133 -2.64 3.43 -5.37
C ARG A 133 -1.17 3.25 -4.99
N ALA A 134 -0.32 4.10 -5.52
CA ALA A 134 1.11 4.09 -5.24
C ALA A 134 1.55 5.43 -4.62
N ASN A 135 0.91 5.84 -3.52
CA ASN A 135 1.13 7.13 -2.87
C ASN A 135 1.40 6.93 -1.37
N PHE A 136 2.57 6.38 -1.04
CA PHE A 136 2.96 6.22 0.37
C PHE A 136 3.20 7.57 1.05
N ALA A 137 3.77 8.54 0.34
CA ALA A 137 4.02 9.88 0.88
C ALA A 137 2.71 10.59 1.30
N GLY A 138 1.62 10.40 0.58
CA GLY A 138 0.31 10.98 0.90
C GLY A 138 -0.52 10.15 1.89
N ASP A 139 -0.22 8.86 2.04
CA ASP A 139 -1.03 7.93 2.83
C ASP A 139 -0.48 7.65 4.23
N TYR A 140 0.82 7.91 4.45
CA TYR A 140 1.49 7.55 5.69
C TYR A 140 2.26 8.72 6.30
N THR A 141 2.40 8.67 7.62
CA THR A 141 3.35 9.49 8.36
C THR A 141 4.62 8.66 8.53
N PRO A 142 5.73 9.01 7.82
CA PRO A 142 6.97 8.25 7.88
C PRO A 142 7.85 8.68 9.05
N GLY A 143 8.60 7.71 9.60
CA GLY A 143 9.70 7.90 10.52
C GLY A 143 10.90 7.08 10.09
N LEU A 144 12.10 7.61 10.25
CA LEU A 144 13.35 6.88 10.06
C LEU A 144 13.65 6.09 11.34
N ILE A 145 13.78 4.76 11.25
CA ILE A 145 14.02 3.88 12.41
C ILE A 145 15.40 3.23 12.41
N GLY A 146 16.21 3.50 11.42
CA GLY A 146 17.60 3.03 11.34
C GLY A 146 18.06 2.70 9.94
N SER A 147 19.17 1.94 9.87
CA SER A 147 19.74 1.38 8.64
C SER A 147 19.96 -0.10 8.81
N GLU A 148 19.68 -0.88 7.77
CA GLU A 148 19.89 -2.33 7.70
C GLU A 148 20.45 -2.71 6.32
N SER A 149 21.22 -3.78 6.25
CA SER A 149 21.60 -4.37 4.96
C SER A 149 20.59 -5.44 4.54
N VAL A 150 20.05 -5.31 3.34
CA VAL A 150 19.15 -6.31 2.72
C VAL A 150 19.87 -6.92 1.53
N ASP A 151 20.21 -8.20 1.62
CA ASP A 151 20.99 -8.94 0.61
C ASP A 151 22.30 -8.23 0.21
N GLY A 152 22.99 -7.64 1.19
CA GLY A 152 24.22 -6.89 0.98
C GLY A 152 24.03 -5.43 0.50
N VAL A 153 22.80 -4.97 0.32
CA VAL A 153 22.48 -3.59 -0.09
C VAL A 153 22.20 -2.74 1.15
N PRO A 154 22.99 -1.66 1.42
CA PRO A 154 22.70 -0.72 2.51
C PRO A 154 21.37 0.00 2.28
N CYS A 155 20.50 0.00 3.29
CA CYS A 155 19.15 0.57 3.21
C CYS A 155 18.84 1.41 4.45
N HIS A 156 18.21 2.56 4.24
CA HIS A 156 17.41 3.22 5.26
C HIS A 156 16.17 2.39 5.56
N VAL A 157 15.81 2.29 6.83
CA VAL A 157 14.60 1.60 7.28
C VAL A 157 13.60 2.64 7.77
N LEU A 158 12.45 2.67 7.11
CA LEU A 158 11.37 3.60 7.40
C LEU A 158 10.19 2.88 8.03
N ASP A 159 9.57 3.51 9.02
CA ASP A 159 8.30 3.10 9.61
C ASP A 159 7.19 4.05 9.13
N LEU A 160 6.28 3.53 8.34
CA LEU A 160 5.19 4.28 7.74
C LEU A 160 3.90 3.95 8.49
N VAL A 161 3.39 4.90 9.28
CA VAL A 161 2.14 4.76 10.04
C VAL A 161 1.00 5.38 9.23
N ALA A 162 -0.08 4.65 9.02
CA ALA A 162 -1.24 5.13 8.28
C ALA A 162 -1.77 6.46 8.82
N ALA A 163 -1.90 7.45 7.94
CA ALA A 163 -2.48 8.76 8.27
C ALA A 163 -4.01 8.70 8.42
N ASP A 164 -4.66 7.70 7.84
CA ASP A 164 -6.11 7.51 7.83
C ASP A 164 -6.47 6.01 7.77
N ARG A 165 -7.67 5.66 8.25
CA ARG A 165 -8.18 4.26 8.24
C ARG A 165 -8.55 3.76 6.84
N GLY A 166 -8.70 4.65 5.86
CA GLY A 166 -9.03 4.31 4.48
C GLY A 166 -7.85 3.87 3.63
N VAL A 167 -6.61 3.89 4.16
CA VAL A 167 -5.42 3.42 3.45
C VAL A 167 -5.36 1.88 3.38
N THR A 168 -4.52 1.35 2.51
CA THR A 168 -4.44 -0.09 2.23
C THR A 168 -3.96 -0.90 3.44
N TYR A 169 -2.96 -0.42 4.17
CA TYR A 169 -2.35 -1.09 5.32
C TYR A 169 -2.25 -0.13 6.51
N ALA A 170 -2.36 -0.66 7.73
CA ALA A 170 -2.25 0.17 8.93
C ALA A 170 -0.83 0.67 9.20
N ARG A 171 0.17 -0.10 8.78
CA ARG A 171 1.59 0.22 8.91
C ARG A 171 2.39 -0.49 7.83
N VAL A 172 3.48 0.16 7.38
CA VAL A 172 4.45 -0.44 6.45
C VAL A 172 5.85 -0.21 7.00
N LYS A 173 6.66 -1.26 7.13
CA LYS A 173 8.11 -1.14 7.31
C LYS A 173 8.74 -1.18 5.93
N TYR A 174 9.56 -0.18 5.58
CA TYR A 174 9.98 0.06 4.21
C TYR A 174 11.49 0.27 4.14
N TRP A 175 12.15 -0.50 3.31
CA TRP A 175 13.58 -0.43 3.07
C TRP A 175 13.84 0.23 1.73
N VAL A 176 14.56 1.33 1.75
CA VAL A 176 15.01 2.06 0.57
C VAL A 176 16.52 2.18 0.58
N ARG A 177 17.16 2.04 -0.57
CA ARG A 177 18.61 2.13 -0.69
C ARG A 177 19.11 3.50 -0.21
N GLU A 178 20.25 3.51 0.48
CA GLU A 178 20.87 4.73 1.00
C GLU A 178 21.38 5.65 -0.12
N ASP A 179 21.91 5.08 -1.21
CA ASP A 179 22.53 5.82 -2.30
C ASP A 179 21.52 6.54 -3.22
N ASN A 180 20.35 5.96 -3.47
CA ASN A 180 19.44 6.46 -4.51
C ASN A 180 17.96 6.40 -4.15
N ALA A 181 17.59 5.96 -2.94
CA ALA A 181 16.22 5.76 -2.45
C ALA A 181 15.39 4.74 -3.26
N TRP A 182 16.03 3.82 -4.02
CA TRP A 182 15.31 2.74 -4.66
C TRP A 182 14.66 1.83 -3.63
N PRO A 183 13.37 1.47 -3.79
CA PRO A 183 12.74 0.50 -2.92
C PRO A 183 13.38 -0.88 -3.08
N VAL A 184 13.62 -1.55 -1.95
CA VAL A 184 14.22 -2.89 -1.91
C VAL A 184 13.21 -3.89 -1.36
N LYS A 185 12.60 -3.55 -0.21
CA LYS A 185 11.68 -4.44 0.52
C LYS A 185 10.61 -3.62 1.23
N ALA A 186 9.42 -4.21 1.38
CA ALA A 186 8.39 -3.71 2.27
C ALA A 186 7.75 -4.85 3.07
N GLU A 187 7.32 -4.55 4.29
CA GLU A 187 6.51 -5.42 5.14
C GLU A 187 5.21 -4.70 5.48
N PHE A 188 4.08 -5.37 5.28
CA PHE A 188 2.75 -4.78 5.41
C PHE A 188 2.02 -5.36 6.61
N TYR A 189 1.52 -4.48 7.48
CA TYR A 189 0.92 -4.87 8.76
C TYR A 189 -0.55 -4.48 8.87
N ALA A 190 -1.32 -5.35 9.51
CA ALA A 190 -2.69 -5.07 9.93
C ALA A 190 -2.72 -4.10 11.12
N LEU A 191 -3.90 -3.57 11.43
CA LEU A 191 -4.13 -2.70 12.60
C LEU A 191 -3.77 -3.40 13.93
N SER A 192 -3.87 -4.73 13.99
CA SER A 192 -3.47 -5.55 15.15
C SER A 192 -1.95 -5.65 15.32
N GLY A 193 -1.15 -5.10 14.41
CA GLY A 193 0.31 -5.25 14.36
C GLY A 193 0.78 -6.57 13.75
N ARG A 194 -0.14 -7.43 13.25
CA ARG A 194 0.23 -8.68 12.60
C ARG A 194 0.78 -8.43 11.21
N LEU A 195 1.93 -9.02 10.89
CA LEU A 195 2.47 -9.04 9.54
C LEU A 195 1.52 -9.81 8.61
N LEU A 196 1.16 -9.19 7.49
CA LEU A 196 0.27 -9.75 6.48
C LEU A 196 1.05 -10.37 5.34
N LYS A 197 2.03 -9.65 4.83
CA LYS A 197 2.87 -10.04 3.70
C LYS A 197 4.16 -9.25 3.65
N THR A 198 5.12 -9.76 2.89
CA THR A 198 6.32 -9.03 2.46
C THR A 198 6.24 -8.72 0.97
N CYS A 199 7.02 -7.75 0.50
CA CYS A 199 7.18 -7.43 -0.91
C CYS A 199 8.65 -7.13 -1.20
N ARG A 200 9.18 -7.71 -2.29
CA ARG A 200 10.50 -7.41 -2.85
C ARG A 200 10.33 -6.63 -4.15
N TYR A 201 11.17 -5.60 -4.36
CA TYR A 201 11.19 -4.78 -5.57
C TYR A 201 12.41 -5.16 -6.39
N LEU A 202 12.19 -5.68 -7.61
CA LEU A 202 13.19 -6.38 -8.40
C LEU A 202 13.21 -5.86 -9.85
N ASP A 203 14.26 -6.25 -10.58
CA ASP A 203 14.39 -6.08 -12.02
C ASP A 203 14.17 -4.62 -12.47
N PHE A 204 15.00 -3.72 -11.94
CA PHE A 204 14.95 -2.31 -12.31
C PHE A 204 15.31 -2.13 -13.78
N ARG A 205 14.44 -1.41 -14.51
CA ARG A 205 14.61 -1.09 -15.93
C ARG A 205 14.10 0.32 -16.21
N GLU A 206 14.60 0.90 -17.29
CA GLU A 206 14.08 2.18 -17.75
C GLU A 206 12.62 2.03 -18.24
N MET A 207 11.71 2.79 -17.62
CA MET A 207 10.29 2.88 -17.97
C MET A 207 9.80 4.31 -17.75
N ALA A 208 9.18 4.91 -18.78
CA ALA A 208 8.69 6.28 -18.73
C ALA A 208 9.77 7.28 -18.27
N GLY A 209 11.00 7.16 -18.85
CA GLY A 209 12.11 8.10 -18.65
C GLY A 209 12.86 7.96 -17.31
N GLN A 210 12.63 6.88 -16.54
CA GLN A 210 13.31 6.65 -15.27
C GLN A 210 13.45 5.14 -14.99
N GLU A 211 14.53 4.75 -14.29
CA GLU A 211 14.66 3.37 -13.80
C GLU A 211 13.65 3.07 -12.69
N ARG A 212 12.87 2.01 -12.88
CA ARG A 212 11.78 1.57 -12.00
C ARG A 212 11.82 0.07 -11.76
N PRO A 213 11.36 -0.42 -10.59
CA PRO A 213 11.19 -1.85 -10.40
C PRO A 213 10.11 -2.36 -11.33
N THR A 214 10.44 -3.36 -12.14
CA THR A 214 9.50 -3.96 -13.10
C THR A 214 8.88 -5.27 -12.61
N ARG A 215 9.39 -5.83 -11.50
CA ARG A 215 8.86 -7.04 -10.89
C ARG A 215 8.77 -6.88 -9.37
N LEU A 216 7.60 -7.12 -8.82
CA LEU A 216 7.33 -7.17 -7.40
C LEU A 216 6.94 -8.60 -7.01
N VAL A 217 7.61 -9.16 -6.01
CA VAL A 217 7.27 -10.47 -5.46
C VAL A 217 6.70 -10.28 -4.06
N MET A 218 5.45 -10.67 -3.87
CA MET A 218 4.73 -10.60 -2.61
C MET A 218 4.57 -12.00 -2.03
N GLU A 219 4.95 -12.17 -0.77
CA GLU A 219 4.85 -13.43 -0.03
C GLU A 219 3.88 -13.30 1.14
N ASP A 220 2.97 -14.25 1.29
CA ASP A 220 2.05 -14.31 2.43
C ASP A 220 2.83 -14.63 3.71
N ALA A 221 2.69 -13.79 4.73
CA ALA A 221 3.35 -14.02 6.02
C ALA A 221 2.63 -15.04 6.91
N LEU A 222 1.39 -15.42 6.56
CA LEU A 222 0.54 -16.31 7.35
C LEU A 222 0.48 -17.71 6.76
N LYS A 223 0.70 -17.84 5.45
CA LYS A 223 0.62 -19.09 4.71
C LYS A 223 1.87 -19.27 3.86
N ALA A 224 2.80 -20.08 4.36
CA ALA A 224 4.04 -20.38 3.66
C ALA A 224 3.78 -20.96 2.27
N GLY A 225 4.61 -20.57 1.29
CA GLY A 225 4.52 -21.04 -0.09
C GLY A 225 3.50 -20.31 -0.97
N GLU A 226 2.67 -19.41 -0.41
CA GLU A 226 1.76 -18.57 -1.20
C GLU A 226 2.46 -17.27 -1.59
N THR A 227 2.65 -17.07 -2.90
CA THR A 227 3.28 -15.88 -3.45
C THR A 227 2.49 -15.30 -4.61
N SER A 228 2.68 -14.01 -4.87
CA SER A 228 2.17 -13.33 -6.06
C SER A 228 3.27 -12.50 -6.68
N GLU A 229 3.46 -12.64 -7.98
CA GLU A 229 4.36 -11.84 -8.77
C GLU A 229 3.58 -10.82 -9.59
N MET A 230 3.93 -9.54 -9.46
CA MET A 230 3.42 -8.45 -10.29
C MET A 230 4.52 -8.04 -11.25
N SER A 231 4.28 -8.15 -12.54
CA SER A 231 5.19 -7.71 -13.60
C SER A 231 4.61 -6.51 -14.33
N TYR A 232 5.38 -5.42 -14.41
CA TYR A 232 5.00 -4.20 -15.12
C TYR A 232 5.51 -4.27 -16.56
N GLU A 233 4.60 -4.05 -17.50
CA GLU A 233 4.87 -4.03 -18.94
C GLU A 233 4.54 -2.64 -19.50
N ALA A 234 5.35 -2.15 -20.44
CA ALA A 234 5.05 -0.98 -21.27
C ALA A 234 4.43 0.22 -20.52
N MET A 235 5.17 0.80 -19.58
CA MET A 235 4.75 2.04 -18.93
C MET A 235 5.01 3.24 -19.83
N ASN A 236 3.97 4.02 -20.15
CA ASN A 236 4.06 5.16 -21.04
C ASN A 236 3.37 6.39 -20.42
N LEU A 237 4.01 7.55 -20.50
CA LEU A 237 3.35 8.82 -20.20
C LEU A 237 2.22 9.05 -21.21
N ARG A 238 1.06 9.49 -20.73
CA ARG A 238 -0.13 9.67 -21.54
C ARG A 238 -1.00 10.78 -20.99
N ASP A 239 -1.50 11.67 -21.84
CA ASP A 239 -2.53 12.61 -21.41
C ASP A 239 -3.84 11.86 -21.10
N LEU A 240 -4.32 12.01 -19.87
CA LEU A 240 -5.53 11.38 -19.36
C LEU A 240 -6.44 12.48 -18.80
N PRO A 241 -7.48 12.91 -19.55
CA PRO A 241 -8.37 13.96 -19.12
C PRO A 241 -9.16 13.55 -17.86
N GLU A 242 -9.35 14.50 -16.95
CA GLU A 242 -10.01 14.25 -15.66
C GLU A 242 -11.42 13.64 -15.79
N ARG A 243 -12.16 13.99 -16.87
CA ARG A 243 -13.48 13.44 -17.17
C ARG A 243 -13.52 11.90 -17.30
N MET A 244 -12.37 11.25 -17.54
CA MET A 244 -12.28 9.79 -17.58
C MET A 244 -12.46 9.17 -16.19
N PHE A 245 -12.05 9.87 -15.14
CA PHE A 245 -12.06 9.35 -13.76
C PHE A 245 -13.40 9.62 -13.06
N THR A 246 -14.51 9.21 -13.71
CA THR A 246 -15.87 9.35 -13.16
C THR A 246 -16.60 8.02 -13.22
N ARG A 247 -17.58 7.83 -12.32
CA ARG A 247 -18.42 6.61 -12.31
C ARG A 247 -19.26 6.49 -13.58
N GLU A 248 -19.63 7.63 -14.18
CA GLU A 248 -20.36 7.69 -15.45
C GLU A 248 -19.48 7.22 -16.60
N TYR A 249 -18.18 7.55 -16.59
CA TYR A 249 -17.23 7.09 -17.61
C TYR A 249 -17.00 5.58 -17.52
N LEU A 250 -16.86 5.02 -16.29
CA LEU A 250 -16.72 3.59 -16.08
C LEU A 250 -17.82 2.76 -16.76
N ARG A 251 -19.08 3.24 -16.70
CA ARG A 251 -20.22 2.56 -17.33
C ARG A 251 -20.13 2.48 -18.85
N ARG A 252 -19.30 3.31 -19.48
CA ARG A 252 -19.08 3.34 -20.94
C ARG A 252 -17.91 2.46 -21.38
N LEU A 253 -17.13 1.93 -20.43
CA LEU A 253 -15.96 1.09 -20.71
C LEU A 253 -16.31 -0.42 -20.71
N GLY A 254 -17.50 -0.81 -20.20
CA GLY A 254 -18.02 -2.18 -20.11
C GLY A 254 -18.95 -2.56 -21.24
#